data_7ef2de17c94cdb4cd6c0359d85fe6cbd
#
_entry.id   7ef2de17c94cdb4cd6c0359d85fe6cbd
#
_cell.length_a   1.000
_cell.length_b   1.000
_cell.length_c   1.000
_cell.angle_alpha   90.00
_cell.angle_beta   90.00
_cell.angle_gamma   90.00
#
_symmetry.space_group_name_H-M   'P 1'
#
loop_
_entity.id
_entity.type
_entity.pdbx_description
1 polymer ?
#
loop_
_entity_poly.entity_id
_entity_poly.type
_entity_poly.pdbx_seq_one_letter_code
_entity_poly.pdbx_strand_id
1 'polypeptide(L)'
;MKNYKYELQKGSKHILCPNCQKKTFKPYVHAGTNNAVDELKYGRCERINSCAYILYPDNDDSEWQDYEPTKQPYIAPKPDFINPDLVRSTFQAFNKNVFFNFLAKTFDLETARSLQIKYNIGTAKHGGTIFWQKDRDGKFRTGKVFYYQSNGKRDKQKGSWYLHKQVNKDYRLVQVFFGEHLITEDPKKPIALCESEKSAILMSVLQPEYNWLAAGGSNMLNVQRLMRLHRLDLVSPDEGQFELWEKQTSFFKGRQMDIRVE
;
A
#
# COMPACT_ATOMS: atom_id res chain seq x y z
N MET A 1 15.76 -30.16 27.30
CA MET A 1 15.35 -28.79 26.95
C MET A 1 16.62 -28.06 26.56
N LYS A 2 16.67 -27.41 25.40
CA LYS A 2 17.83 -26.57 25.03
C LYS A 2 17.82 -25.33 25.90
N ASN A 3 18.85 -25.14 26.71
CA ASN A 3 19.05 -23.90 27.45
C ASN A 3 19.63 -22.86 26.51
N TYR A 4 18.82 -21.88 26.13
CA TYR A 4 19.30 -20.73 25.37
C TYR A 4 19.91 -19.69 26.33
N LYS A 5 21.04 -19.09 25.96
CA LYS A 5 21.72 -18.05 26.75
C LYS A 5 20.90 -16.76 26.79
N TYR A 6 20.15 -16.50 25.72
CA TYR A 6 19.30 -15.32 25.55
C TYR A 6 17.87 -15.71 25.18
N GLU A 7 16.90 -14.96 25.69
CA GLU A 7 15.49 -15.08 25.32
C GLU A 7 14.87 -13.70 25.11
N LEU A 8 13.75 -13.61 24.38
CA LEU A 8 13.03 -12.34 24.29
C LEU A 8 12.40 -12.00 25.63
N GLN A 9 12.48 -10.71 26.02
CA GLN A 9 11.87 -10.21 27.26
C GLN A 9 10.42 -10.65 27.39
N LYS A 10 10.07 -11.27 28.50
CA LYS A 10 8.71 -11.71 28.81
C LYS A 10 7.84 -10.52 29.23
N GLY A 11 6.54 -10.63 28.97
CA GLY A 11 5.56 -9.60 29.35
C GLY A 11 5.11 -8.72 28.20
N SER A 12 4.23 -7.74 28.50
CA SER A 12 3.60 -6.88 27.50
C SER A 12 4.36 -5.56 27.23
N LYS A 13 5.45 -5.31 27.96
CA LYS A 13 6.24 -4.07 27.81
C LYS A 13 7.00 -4.09 26.49
N HIS A 14 6.79 -3.07 25.67
CA HIS A 14 7.54 -2.82 24.44
C HIS A 14 8.26 -1.47 24.52
N ILE A 15 9.40 -1.37 23.89
CA ILE A 15 10.17 -0.14 23.72
C ILE A 15 10.17 0.30 22.25
N LEU A 16 10.76 1.44 21.97
CA LEU A 16 10.87 1.96 20.60
C LEU A 16 11.79 1.07 19.76
N CYS A 17 11.30 0.65 18.60
CA CYS A 17 12.09 -0.12 17.67
C CYS A 17 13.18 0.77 17.03
N PRO A 18 14.47 0.37 17.01
CA PRO A 18 15.52 1.17 16.42
C PRO A 18 15.34 1.42 14.92
N ASN A 19 14.61 0.54 14.22
CA ASN A 19 14.39 0.68 12.79
C ASN A 19 13.13 1.51 12.46
N CYS A 20 11.95 1.16 13.03
CA CYS A 20 10.69 1.80 12.65
C CYS A 20 10.19 2.84 13.65
N GLN A 21 10.91 3.09 14.75
CA GLN A 21 10.61 4.07 15.80
C GLN A 21 9.21 3.90 16.45
N LYS A 22 8.60 2.71 16.30
CA LYS A 22 7.32 2.40 16.95
C LYS A 22 7.54 1.59 18.21
N LYS A 23 6.67 1.74 19.21
CA LYS A 23 6.74 1.05 20.50
C LYS A 23 6.28 -0.41 20.38
N THR A 24 7.06 -1.21 19.63
CA THR A 24 6.76 -2.60 19.27
C THR A 24 7.99 -3.49 19.31
N PHE A 25 9.06 -3.06 19.98
CA PHE A 25 10.30 -3.78 20.07
C PHE A 25 10.43 -4.50 21.41
N LYS A 26 10.80 -5.78 21.35
CA LYS A 26 11.16 -6.62 22.50
C LYS A 26 12.65 -6.88 22.48
N PRO A 27 13.41 -6.43 23.50
CA PRO A 27 14.84 -6.72 23.58
C PRO A 27 15.11 -8.19 23.94
N TYR A 28 16.32 -8.66 23.59
CA TYR A 28 16.85 -9.90 24.12
C TYR A 28 17.41 -9.67 25.52
N VAL A 29 17.13 -10.61 26.41
CA VAL A 29 17.55 -10.62 27.80
C VAL A 29 18.34 -11.90 28.08
N HIS A 30 19.23 -11.87 29.08
CA HIS A 30 19.87 -13.08 29.58
C HIS A 30 18.82 -14.02 30.18
N ALA A 31 18.82 -15.26 29.74
CA ALA A 31 17.89 -16.27 30.24
C ALA A 31 18.01 -16.44 31.75
N GLY A 32 16.87 -16.38 32.45
CA GLY A 32 16.81 -16.52 33.91
C GLY A 32 17.02 -15.25 34.72
N THR A 33 17.57 -14.16 34.17
CA THR A 33 17.77 -12.89 34.91
C THR A 33 16.91 -11.74 34.43
N ASN A 34 16.33 -11.85 33.22
CA ASN A 34 15.56 -10.80 32.57
C ASN A 34 16.31 -9.45 32.37
N ASN A 35 17.65 -9.45 32.47
CA ASN A 35 18.48 -8.29 32.21
C ASN A 35 18.74 -8.18 30.70
N ALA A 36 18.45 -7.00 30.12
CA ALA A 36 18.69 -6.77 28.71
C ALA A 36 20.19 -6.82 28.37
N VAL A 37 20.52 -7.41 27.23
CA VAL A 37 21.91 -7.48 26.74
C VAL A 37 22.34 -6.08 26.25
N ASP A 38 21.53 -5.49 25.38
CA ASP A 38 21.51 -4.10 24.98
C ASP A 38 20.09 -3.83 24.46
N GLU A 39 19.27 -3.16 25.29
CA GLU A 39 17.86 -2.98 25.01
C GLU A 39 17.54 -2.12 23.77
N LEU A 40 18.53 -1.36 23.29
CA LEU A 40 18.36 -0.50 22.11
C LEU A 40 18.85 -1.16 20.82
N LYS A 41 19.56 -2.26 20.92
CA LYS A 41 20.21 -2.92 19.77
C LYS A 41 19.67 -4.33 19.51
N TYR A 42 19.77 -5.22 20.50
CA TYR A 42 19.46 -6.63 20.32
C TYR A 42 18.01 -6.94 20.71
N GLY A 43 17.23 -7.46 19.75
CA GLY A 43 15.83 -7.77 19.97
C GLY A 43 15.06 -7.98 18.68
N ARG A 44 13.74 -8.03 18.82
CA ARG A 44 12.82 -8.23 17.69
C ARG A 44 11.68 -7.24 17.71
N CYS A 45 11.40 -6.63 16.57
CA CYS A 45 10.18 -5.86 16.35
C CYS A 45 9.00 -6.80 16.09
N GLU A 46 7.91 -6.67 16.85
CA GLU A 46 6.71 -7.50 16.66
C GLU A 46 5.92 -7.16 15.40
N ARG A 47 6.28 -6.09 14.70
CA ARG A 47 5.76 -5.76 13.37
C ARG A 47 6.48 -6.58 12.27
N ILE A 48 6.38 -7.90 12.35
CA ILE A 48 7.12 -8.85 11.50
C ILE A 48 6.88 -8.58 10.00
N ASN A 49 5.64 -8.27 9.63
CA ASN A 49 5.26 -8.07 8.21
C ASN A 49 5.57 -6.68 7.66
N SER A 50 5.96 -5.70 8.50
CA SER A 50 6.11 -4.31 8.07
C SER A 50 7.41 -3.64 8.48
N CYS A 51 8.11 -4.17 9.50
CA CYS A 51 9.42 -3.70 9.95
C CYS A 51 10.47 -4.79 9.86
N ALA A 52 10.14 -5.99 10.31
CA ALA A 52 10.98 -7.19 10.28
C ALA A 52 12.37 -7.02 10.95
N TYR A 53 12.56 -5.97 11.77
CA TYR A 53 13.83 -5.79 12.47
C TYR A 53 14.02 -6.91 13.48
N ILE A 54 15.11 -7.64 13.34
CA ILE A 54 15.59 -8.63 14.31
C ILE A 54 17.11 -8.59 14.31
N LEU A 55 17.70 -8.50 15.50
CA LEU A 55 19.14 -8.58 15.69
C LEU A 55 19.41 -9.41 16.94
N TYR A 56 20.15 -10.49 16.76
CA TYR A 56 20.55 -11.38 17.86
C TYR A 56 21.79 -10.83 18.57
N PRO A 57 21.96 -11.05 19.88
CA PRO A 57 23.22 -10.79 20.56
C PRO A 57 24.34 -11.61 19.92
N ASP A 58 25.49 -10.98 19.68
CA ASP A 58 26.67 -11.67 19.15
C ASP A 58 27.13 -12.70 20.17
N ASN A 59 27.29 -13.93 19.75
CA ASN A 59 27.86 -14.97 20.57
C ASN A 59 29.39 -14.88 20.48
N ASP A 60 29.99 -14.38 21.52
CA ASP A 60 31.45 -14.33 21.66
C ASP A 60 32.03 -15.67 22.21
N ASP A 61 31.24 -16.73 22.22
CA ASP A 61 31.64 -18.07 22.69
C ASP A 61 31.58 -19.08 21.57
N SER A 62 32.74 -19.69 21.33
CA SER A 62 33.15 -20.63 20.30
C SER A 62 32.44 -22.01 20.27
N GLU A 63 31.27 -22.18 20.85
CA GLU A 63 30.52 -23.44 20.88
C GLU A 63 29.40 -23.60 19.83
N TRP A 64 29.25 -22.67 18.89
CA TRP A 64 28.24 -22.76 17.84
C TRP A 64 28.82 -23.14 16.47
N GLN A 65 29.85 -24.02 16.45
CA GLN A 65 30.47 -24.41 15.18
C GLN A 65 29.60 -25.35 14.32
N ASP A 66 28.46 -25.87 14.81
CA ASP A 66 27.66 -26.84 14.06
C ASP A 66 26.27 -26.39 13.63
N TYR A 67 25.90 -25.10 13.80
CA TYR A 67 24.73 -24.56 13.16
C TYR A 67 25.14 -23.74 11.92
N GLU A 68 25.47 -24.46 10.84
CA GLU A 68 25.27 -23.85 9.54
C GLU A 68 23.78 -23.54 9.42
N PRO A 69 23.35 -22.25 9.46
CA PRO A 69 22.03 -21.95 8.96
C PRO A 69 22.10 -22.36 7.49
N THR A 70 21.41 -23.42 7.12
CA THR A 70 21.00 -23.60 5.74
C THR A 70 20.17 -22.37 5.42
N LYS A 71 20.87 -21.29 5.08
CA LYS A 71 20.32 -20.12 4.42
C LYS A 71 19.90 -20.59 3.03
N GLN A 72 18.85 -21.39 2.99
CA GLN A 72 18.02 -21.31 1.81
C GLN A 72 17.62 -19.84 1.75
N PRO A 73 18.02 -19.11 0.70
CA PRO A 73 17.62 -17.73 0.56
C PRO A 73 16.11 -17.73 0.74
N TYR A 74 15.60 -16.89 1.67
CA TYR A 74 14.17 -16.70 1.83
C TYR A 74 13.64 -16.21 0.48
N ILE A 75 13.17 -17.15 -0.32
CA ILE A 75 12.48 -16.86 -1.55
C ILE A 75 11.12 -16.33 -1.11
N ALA A 76 11.00 -15.02 -1.10
CA ALA A 76 9.72 -14.37 -0.81
C ALA A 76 8.65 -15.04 -1.69
N PRO A 77 7.59 -15.60 -1.10
CA PRO A 77 6.58 -16.30 -1.86
C PRO A 77 6.02 -15.35 -2.92
N LYS A 78 5.91 -15.83 -4.17
CA LYS A 78 5.42 -15.03 -5.29
C LYS A 78 4.05 -14.44 -4.96
N PRO A 79 3.81 -13.15 -5.26
CA PRO A 79 2.50 -12.55 -5.06
C PRO A 79 1.46 -13.17 -5.99
N ASP A 80 0.21 -13.22 -5.51
CA ASP A 80 -0.92 -13.63 -6.33
C ASP A 80 -1.42 -12.48 -7.20
N PHE A 81 -2.15 -12.84 -8.25
CA PHE A 81 -2.75 -11.91 -9.21
C PHE A 81 -4.21 -12.25 -9.46
N ILE A 82 -5.01 -11.24 -9.74
CA ILE A 82 -6.39 -11.44 -10.16
C ILE A 82 -6.40 -11.90 -11.63
N ASN A 83 -7.23 -12.92 -11.90
CA ASN A 83 -7.43 -13.39 -13.27
C ASN A 83 -7.98 -12.25 -14.15
N PRO A 84 -7.34 -11.94 -15.29
CA PRO A 84 -7.81 -10.89 -16.21
C PRO A 84 -9.25 -11.10 -16.72
N ASP A 85 -9.74 -12.34 -16.83
CA ASP A 85 -11.12 -12.61 -17.23
C ASP A 85 -12.12 -12.12 -16.18
N LEU A 86 -11.80 -12.31 -14.88
CA LEU A 86 -12.61 -11.74 -13.81
C LEU A 86 -12.64 -10.20 -13.89
N VAL A 87 -11.49 -9.57 -14.20
CA VAL A 87 -11.44 -8.12 -14.37
C VAL A 87 -12.31 -7.69 -15.54
N ARG A 88 -12.15 -8.32 -16.71
CA ARG A 88 -12.93 -8.02 -17.92
C ARG A 88 -14.44 -8.19 -17.69
N SER A 89 -14.86 -9.20 -16.94
CA SER A 89 -16.26 -9.42 -16.62
C SER A 89 -16.91 -8.28 -15.83
N THR A 90 -16.09 -7.41 -15.21
CA THR A 90 -16.60 -6.23 -14.48
C THR A 90 -16.75 -4.98 -15.36
N PHE A 91 -16.24 -5.00 -16.60
CA PHE A 91 -16.32 -3.87 -17.54
C PHE A 91 -17.65 -3.85 -18.28
N GLN A 92 -18.73 -3.88 -17.53
CA GLN A 92 -20.09 -3.88 -18.03
C GLN A 92 -21.04 -3.17 -17.07
N ALA A 93 -22.30 -3.03 -17.47
CA ALA A 93 -23.36 -2.45 -16.64
C ALA A 93 -23.02 -1.06 -16.07
N PHE A 94 -22.29 -0.23 -16.82
CA PHE A 94 -21.87 1.11 -16.39
C PHE A 94 -23.06 2.03 -16.11
N ASN A 95 -24.22 1.82 -16.77
CA ASN A 95 -25.47 2.51 -16.45
C ASN A 95 -25.93 2.31 -15.00
N LYS A 96 -25.49 1.24 -14.33
CA LYS A 96 -25.75 0.96 -12.91
C LYS A 96 -24.63 1.47 -11.98
N ASN A 97 -23.48 1.84 -12.53
CA ASN A 97 -22.33 2.33 -11.75
C ASN A 97 -22.54 3.82 -11.42
N VAL A 98 -22.84 4.09 -10.15
CA VAL A 98 -23.18 5.46 -9.72
C VAL A 98 -22.02 6.43 -9.90
N PHE A 99 -20.77 6.00 -9.67
CA PHE A 99 -19.60 6.85 -9.89
C PHE A 99 -19.34 7.13 -11.37
N PHE A 100 -19.52 6.12 -12.23
CA PHE A 100 -19.43 6.34 -13.68
C PHE A 100 -20.47 7.34 -14.18
N ASN A 101 -21.70 7.22 -13.70
CA ASN A 101 -22.77 8.18 -14.04
C ASN A 101 -22.48 9.58 -13.51
N PHE A 102 -21.85 9.68 -12.33
CA PHE A 102 -21.38 10.96 -11.80
C PHE A 102 -20.32 11.58 -12.72
N LEU A 103 -19.34 10.80 -13.20
CA LEU A 103 -18.33 11.28 -14.15
C LEU A 103 -18.96 11.76 -15.47
N ALA A 104 -19.90 10.98 -16.02
CA ALA A 104 -20.60 11.31 -17.25
C ALA A 104 -21.46 12.58 -17.11
N LYS A 105 -22.00 12.84 -15.93
CA LYS A 105 -22.76 14.06 -15.64
C LYS A 105 -21.83 15.27 -15.42
N THR A 106 -20.66 15.06 -14.80
CA THR A 106 -19.73 16.15 -14.43
C THR A 106 -18.94 16.65 -15.63
N PHE A 107 -18.53 15.74 -16.50
CA PHE A 107 -17.78 16.05 -17.71
C PHE A 107 -18.65 15.80 -18.94
N ASP A 108 -18.66 14.57 -19.43
CA ASP A 108 -19.50 14.03 -20.50
C ASP A 108 -19.33 12.51 -20.57
N LEU A 109 -20.11 11.84 -21.41
CA LEU A 109 -20.06 10.37 -21.53
C LEU A 109 -18.75 9.85 -22.16
N GLU A 110 -18.17 10.58 -23.10
CA GLU A 110 -16.93 10.23 -23.78
C GLU A 110 -15.76 10.30 -22.81
N THR A 111 -15.66 11.39 -22.07
CA THR A 111 -14.68 11.55 -20.98
C THR A 111 -14.82 10.47 -19.92
N ALA A 112 -16.04 10.15 -19.49
CA ALA A 112 -16.27 9.08 -18.52
C ALA A 112 -15.80 7.71 -19.02
N ARG A 113 -16.03 7.39 -20.30
CA ARG A 113 -15.54 6.16 -20.95
C ARG A 113 -14.02 6.14 -21.07
N SER A 114 -13.41 7.24 -21.45
CA SER A 114 -11.95 7.37 -21.52
C SER A 114 -11.31 7.15 -20.15
N LEU A 115 -11.87 7.71 -19.09
CA LEU A 115 -11.42 7.51 -17.71
C LEU A 115 -11.61 6.07 -17.25
N GLN A 116 -12.73 5.45 -17.60
CA GLN A 116 -13.00 4.05 -17.29
C GLN A 116 -11.95 3.13 -17.89
N ILE A 117 -11.59 3.35 -19.15
CA ILE A 117 -10.55 2.58 -19.86
C ILE A 117 -9.19 2.87 -19.23
N LYS A 118 -8.82 4.14 -19.13
CA LYS A 118 -7.52 4.60 -18.59
C LYS A 118 -7.23 4.02 -17.21
N TYR A 119 -8.21 4.03 -16.31
CA TYR A 119 -8.05 3.61 -14.92
C TYR A 119 -8.58 2.21 -14.62
N ASN A 120 -9.02 1.46 -15.64
CA ASN A 120 -9.59 0.13 -15.46
C ASN A 120 -10.73 0.12 -14.42
N ILE A 121 -11.69 1.05 -14.55
CA ILE A 121 -12.83 1.12 -13.62
C ILE A 121 -13.83 0.03 -13.95
N GLY A 122 -14.20 -0.78 -12.97
CA GLY A 122 -15.21 -1.83 -13.11
C GLY A 122 -16.50 -1.51 -12.35
N THR A 123 -17.52 -2.32 -12.60
CA THR A 123 -18.82 -2.25 -11.91
C THR A 123 -19.00 -3.47 -11.02
N ALA A 124 -19.24 -3.25 -9.73
CA ALA A 124 -19.61 -4.28 -8.76
C ALA A 124 -21.12 -4.43 -8.62
N LYS A 125 -21.55 -5.46 -7.89
CA LYS A 125 -22.96 -5.64 -7.53
C LYS A 125 -23.52 -4.38 -6.85
N HIS A 126 -24.81 -4.15 -7.02
CA HIS A 126 -25.55 -3.01 -6.43
C HIS A 126 -24.98 -1.63 -6.80
N GLY A 127 -24.41 -1.52 -8.01
CA GLY A 127 -23.91 -0.23 -8.54
C GLY A 127 -22.59 0.25 -7.92
N GLY A 128 -21.88 -0.64 -7.22
CA GLY A 128 -20.57 -0.32 -6.69
C GLY A 128 -19.53 -0.10 -7.79
N THR A 129 -18.52 0.69 -7.48
CA THR A 129 -17.39 1.00 -8.36
C THR A 129 -16.19 0.19 -7.93
N ILE A 130 -15.55 -0.49 -8.87
CA ILE A 130 -14.30 -1.23 -8.64
C ILE A 130 -13.15 -0.39 -9.18
N PHE A 131 -12.21 -0.05 -8.30
CA PHE A 131 -10.94 0.56 -8.65
C PHE A 131 -9.88 -0.53 -8.70
N TRP A 132 -9.53 -0.97 -9.91
CA TRP A 132 -8.55 -2.03 -10.12
C TRP A 132 -7.12 -1.49 -9.96
N GLN A 133 -6.33 -2.13 -9.09
CA GLN A 133 -4.90 -1.86 -8.96
C GLN A 133 -4.14 -2.74 -9.96
N LYS A 134 -3.72 -2.14 -11.05
CA LYS A 134 -2.90 -2.75 -12.11
C LYS A 134 -1.46 -2.26 -11.96
N ASP A 135 -0.50 -3.18 -11.91
CA ASP A 135 0.91 -2.85 -11.78
C ASP A 135 1.53 -2.47 -13.13
N ARG A 136 2.83 -2.13 -13.12
CA ARG A 136 3.59 -1.74 -14.30
C ARG A 136 3.75 -2.87 -15.32
N ASP A 137 3.67 -4.13 -14.87
CA ASP A 137 3.72 -5.31 -15.73
C ASP A 137 2.35 -5.67 -16.31
N GLY A 138 1.34 -4.85 -16.11
CA GLY A 138 -0.03 -5.06 -16.58
C GLY A 138 -0.83 -6.07 -15.75
N LYS A 139 -0.32 -6.54 -14.61
CA LYS A 139 -0.98 -7.54 -13.77
C LYS A 139 -1.88 -6.89 -12.73
N PHE A 140 -3.08 -7.43 -12.56
CA PHE A 140 -4.03 -6.92 -11.57
C PHE A 140 -3.75 -7.52 -10.18
N ARG A 141 -3.47 -6.66 -9.21
CA ARG A 141 -3.15 -7.03 -7.83
C ARG A 141 -4.37 -7.20 -6.96
N THR A 142 -5.33 -6.29 -7.08
CA THR A 142 -6.61 -6.32 -6.39
C THR A 142 -7.57 -5.32 -7.01
N GLY A 143 -8.85 -5.41 -6.64
CA GLY A 143 -9.86 -4.38 -6.89
C GLY A 143 -10.43 -3.89 -5.56
N LYS A 144 -10.48 -2.58 -5.37
CA LYS A 144 -11.10 -1.95 -4.21
C LYS A 144 -12.48 -1.45 -4.59
N VAL A 145 -13.49 -1.84 -3.83
CA VAL A 145 -14.88 -1.52 -4.12
C VAL A 145 -15.37 -0.43 -3.19
N PHE A 146 -15.96 0.59 -3.80
CA PHE A 146 -16.66 1.67 -3.11
C PHE A 146 -18.05 1.87 -3.68
N TYR A 147 -18.91 2.43 -2.85
CA TYR A 147 -20.24 2.89 -3.24
C TYR A 147 -20.29 4.41 -3.17
N TYR A 148 -20.96 5.00 -4.14
CA TYR A 148 -21.11 6.45 -4.25
C TYR A 148 -22.58 6.86 -4.28
N GLN A 149 -22.84 8.10 -3.90
CA GLN A 149 -24.10 8.79 -4.11
C GLN A 149 -24.05 9.51 -5.46
N SER A 150 -25.20 9.91 -5.98
CA SER A 150 -25.33 10.59 -7.29
C SER A 150 -24.57 11.92 -7.38
N ASN A 151 -24.25 12.54 -6.24
CA ASN A 151 -23.44 13.76 -6.14
C ASN A 151 -21.91 13.49 -6.09
N GLY A 152 -21.50 12.26 -6.28
CA GLY A 152 -20.09 11.86 -6.24
C GLY A 152 -19.50 11.72 -4.81
N LYS A 153 -20.31 11.91 -3.76
CA LYS A 153 -19.85 11.64 -2.38
C LYS A 153 -19.87 10.14 -2.11
N ARG A 154 -18.90 9.69 -1.32
CA ARG A 154 -18.81 8.29 -0.90
C ARG A 154 -20.00 7.91 -0.02
N ASP A 155 -20.64 6.80 -0.31
CA ASP A 155 -21.66 6.18 0.55
C ASP A 155 -20.96 5.40 1.68
N LYS A 156 -20.74 6.08 2.81
CA LYS A 156 -20.03 5.50 3.97
C LYS A 156 -20.82 4.37 4.64
N GLN A 157 -22.15 4.31 4.46
CA GLN A 157 -23.00 3.29 5.08
C GLN A 157 -22.77 1.91 4.45
N LYS A 158 -22.44 1.85 3.14
CA LYS A 158 -22.16 0.61 2.44
C LYS A 158 -20.75 0.08 2.62
N GLY A 159 -19.88 0.86 3.28
CA GLY A 159 -18.50 0.47 3.55
C GLY A 159 -17.64 0.33 2.29
N SER A 160 -16.54 -0.41 2.42
CA SER A 160 -15.62 -0.75 1.32
C SER A 160 -15.01 -2.12 1.54
N TRP A 161 -14.65 -2.79 0.45
CA TRP A 161 -14.04 -4.11 0.52
C TRP A 161 -13.10 -4.35 -0.66
N TYR A 162 -12.33 -5.44 -0.59
CA TYR A 162 -11.34 -5.79 -1.61
C TYR A 162 -11.67 -7.14 -2.24
N LEU A 163 -11.61 -7.21 -3.57
CA LEU A 163 -11.95 -8.41 -4.34
C LEU A 163 -11.02 -9.59 -4.08
N HIS A 164 -9.72 -9.37 -3.83
CA HIS A 164 -8.79 -10.47 -3.58
C HIS A 164 -9.23 -11.37 -2.42
N LYS A 165 -9.88 -10.82 -1.38
CA LYS A 165 -10.41 -11.59 -0.24
C LYS A 165 -11.51 -12.57 -0.60
N GLN A 166 -12.20 -12.34 -1.74
CA GLN A 166 -13.24 -13.25 -2.24
C GLN A 166 -12.68 -14.30 -3.21
N VAL A 167 -11.52 -14.03 -3.82
CA VAL A 167 -10.86 -14.95 -4.74
C VAL A 167 -10.17 -16.09 -3.98
N ASN A 168 -9.41 -15.77 -2.97
CA ASN A 168 -8.71 -16.74 -2.12
C ASN A 168 -8.48 -16.15 -0.73
N LYS A 169 -8.72 -16.95 0.33
CA LYS A 169 -8.48 -16.54 1.72
C LYS A 169 -6.99 -16.33 2.00
N ASP A 170 -6.13 -17.12 1.36
CA ASP A 170 -4.67 -17.08 1.52
C ASP A 170 -3.98 -16.21 0.46
N TYR A 171 -4.74 -15.31 -0.18
CA TYR A 171 -4.23 -14.44 -1.24
C TYR A 171 -3.08 -13.57 -0.77
N ARG A 172 -1.93 -13.71 -1.42
CA ARG A 172 -0.69 -12.97 -1.13
C ARG A 172 -0.69 -11.63 -1.86
N LEU A 173 -1.30 -10.65 -1.21
CA LEU A 173 -1.43 -9.31 -1.77
C LEU A 173 -0.12 -8.52 -1.65
N VAL A 174 0.41 -8.09 -2.79
CA VAL A 174 1.37 -6.98 -2.87
C VAL A 174 0.66 -5.80 -3.52
N GLN A 175 0.22 -4.85 -2.69
CA GLN A 175 -0.48 -3.67 -3.18
C GLN A 175 0.45 -2.74 -3.97
N VAL A 176 -0.12 -2.15 -5.02
CA VAL A 176 0.48 -1.10 -5.84
C VAL A 176 -0.37 0.18 -5.74
N PHE A 177 0.13 1.30 -6.24
CA PHE A 177 -0.70 2.50 -6.35
C PHE A 177 -1.81 2.29 -7.39
N PHE A 178 -2.98 2.83 -7.12
CA PHE A 178 -3.99 2.94 -8.16
C PHE A 178 -3.46 3.84 -9.28
N GLY A 179 -3.59 3.41 -10.53
CA GLY A 179 -3.00 4.12 -11.67
C GLY A 179 -1.50 3.81 -11.91
N GLU A 180 -0.84 2.93 -11.15
CA GLU A 180 0.60 2.66 -11.28
C GLU A 180 1.00 2.21 -12.71
N HIS A 181 0.14 1.51 -13.43
CA HIS A 181 0.36 1.09 -14.82
C HIS A 181 0.53 2.27 -15.80
N LEU A 182 -0.03 3.44 -15.50
CA LEU A 182 0.10 4.64 -16.33
C LEU A 182 1.56 5.11 -16.45
N ILE A 183 2.38 4.80 -15.46
CA ILE A 183 3.82 5.11 -15.50
C ILE A 183 4.52 4.39 -16.65
N THR A 184 4.06 3.20 -17.02
CA THR A 184 4.61 2.43 -18.14
C THR A 184 3.93 2.80 -19.46
N GLU A 185 2.65 3.13 -19.42
CA GLU A 185 1.88 3.53 -20.62
C GLU A 185 2.30 4.92 -21.13
N ASP A 186 2.63 5.87 -20.24
CA ASP A 186 3.17 7.19 -20.59
C ASP A 186 4.35 7.57 -19.66
N PRO A 187 5.55 7.04 -19.91
CA PRO A 187 6.70 7.21 -19.01
C PRO A 187 7.29 8.64 -19.02
N LYS A 188 6.92 9.46 -20.00
CA LYS A 188 7.39 10.85 -20.09
C LYS A 188 6.64 11.78 -19.14
N LYS A 189 5.37 11.50 -18.84
CA LYS A 189 4.58 12.32 -17.96
C LYS A 189 5.11 12.32 -16.53
N PRO A 190 5.15 13.47 -15.86
CA PRO A 190 5.46 13.55 -14.44
C PRO A 190 4.43 12.75 -13.61
N ILE A 191 4.85 12.28 -12.45
CA ILE A 191 4.03 11.46 -11.55
C ILE A 191 3.45 12.35 -10.47
N ALA A 192 2.12 12.35 -10.35
CA ALA A 192 1.40 12.97 -9.24
C ALA A 192 0.73 11.91 -8.36
N LEU A 193 0.78 12.09 -7.05
CA LEU A 193 0.22 11.17 -6.06
C LEU A 193 -0.77 11.89 -5.15
N CYS A 194 -2.00 11.38 -5.07
CA CYS A 194 -3.03 11.84 -4.13
C CYS A 194 -3.53 10.70 -3.23
N GLU A 195 -4.44 10.99 -2.31
CA GLU A 195 -4.94 10.00 -1.37
C GLU A 195 -5.96 9.06 -1.99
N SER A 196 -7.00 9.59 -2.66
CA SER A 196 -8.13 8.78 -3.09
C SER A 196 -8.12 8.47 -4.58
N GLU A 197 -8.67 7.30 -4.94
CA GLU A 197 -8.85 6.88 -6.33
C GLU A 197 -9.74 7.86 -7.12
N LYS A 198 -10.78 8.40 -6.46
CA LYS A 198 -11.66 9.43 -7.04
C LYS A 198 -10.85 10.68 -7.42
N SER A 199 -10.03 11.18 -6.48
CA SER A 199 -9.19 12.37 -6.71
C SER A 199 -8.24 12.17 -7.89
N ALA A 200 -7.55 11.01 -7.98
CA ALA A 200 -6.67 10.72 -9.11
C ALA A 200 -7.40 10.77 -10.45
N ILE A 201 -8.62 10.22 -10.52
CA ILE A 201 -9.43 10.22 -11.75
C ILE A 201 -9.84 11.64 -12.14
N LEU A 202 -10.38 12.42 -11.19
CA LEU A 202 -10.82 13.79 -11.46
C LEU A 202 -9.65 14.66 -11.88
N MET A 203 -8.51 14.55 -11.18
CA MET A 203 -7.32 15.33 -11.50
C MET A 203 -6.69 14.96 -12.83
N SER A 204 -6.85 13.74 -13.30
CA SER A 204 -6.35 13.37 -14.63
C SER A 204 -7.11 14.06 -15.79
N VAL A 205 -8.24 14.69 -15.51
CA VAL A 205 -8.96 15.58 -16.44
C VAL A 205 -8.54 17.03 -16.23
N LEU A 206 -8.41 17.46 -14.97
CA LEU A 206 -8.11 18.85 -14.62
C LEU A 206 -6.63 19.22 -14.85
N GLN A 207 -5.74 18.25 -14.68
CA GLN A 207 -4.29 18.39 -14.87
C GLN A 207 -3.79 17.17 -15.68
N PRO A 208 -4.07 17.11 -16.97
CA PRO A 208 -3.81 15.96 -17.82
C PRO A 208 -2.31 15.73 -18.11
N GLU A 209 -1.47 16.70 -17.78
CA GLU A 209 -0.01 16.62 -17.92
C GLU A 209 0.65 15.63 -16.98
N TYR A 210 -0.03 15.20 -15.91
CA TYR A 210 0.48 14.22 -14.95
C TYR A 210 -0.06 12.80 -15.16
N ASN A 211 0.72 11.81 -14.77
CA ASN A 211 0.22 10.48 -14.43
C ASN A 211 -0.28 10.50 -12.97
N TRP A 212 -1.58 10.64 -12.79
CA TRP A 212 -2.20 10.69 -11.48
C TRP A 212 -2.37 9.30 -10.87
N LEU A 213 -1.76 9.10 -9.71
CA LEU A 213 -1.82 7.89 -8.91
C LEU A 213 -2.56 8.16 -7.60
N ALA A 214 -3.10 7.10 -6.99
CA ALA A 214 -3.66 7.20 -5.65
C ALA A 214 -3.05 6.18 -4.68
N ALA A 215 -2.81 6.63 -3.43
CA ALA A 215 -2.38 5.76 -2.34
C ALA A 215 -3.50 4.79 -1.91
N GLY A 216 -4.76 5.21 -2.03
CA GLY A 216 -5.93 4.43 -1.64
C GLY A 216 -6.33 4.60 -0.18
N GLY A 217 -5.89 5.67 0.47
CA GLY A 217 -6.20 6.07 1.84
C GLY A 217 -4.96 6.58 2.57
N SER A 218 -5.15 7.42 3.60
CA SER A 218 -4.10 8.10 4.36
C SER A 218 -3.03 7.15 4.93
N ASN A 219 -3.46 6.02 5.47
CA ASN A 219 -2.56 5.01 6.07
C ASN A 219 -1.94 4.05 5.04
N MET A 220 -2.27 4.21 3.77
CA MET A 220 -1.80 3.33 2.69
C MET A 220 -0.51 3.83 2.04
N LEU A 221 -0.10 5.06 2.32
CA LEU A 221 1.20 5.57 1.95
C LEU A 221 2.27 4.95 2.85
N ASN A 222 3.23 4.27 2.26
CA ASN A 222 4.36 3.69 2.99
C ASN A 222 5.60 3.62 2.10
N VAL A 223 6.76 3.55 2.75
CA VAL A 223 8.08 3.59 2.09
C VAL A 223 8.22 2.45 1.07
N GLN A 224 7.76 1.23 1.37
CA GLN A 224 7.89 0.10 0.45
C GLN A 224 7.16 0.33 -0.88
N ARG A 225 5.97 0.95 -0.84
CA ARG A 225 5.24 1.32 -2.06
C ARG A 225 5.91 2.50 -2.77
N LEU A 226 6.36 3.51 -2.00
CA LEU A 226 7.06 4.66 -2.56
C LEU A 226 8.36 4.27 -3.26
N MET A 227 9.13 3.34 -2.71
CA MET A 227 10.34 2.80 -3.33
C MET A 227 10.12 2.14 -4.70
N ARG A 228 8.88 1.82 -5.06
CA ARG A 228 8.51 1.36 -6.41
C ARG A 228 8.51 2.49 -7.43
N LEU A 229 8.36 3.74 -6.98
CA LEU A 229 8.39 4.90 -7.87
C LEU A 229 9.84 5.34 -8.09
N HIS A 230 10.24 5.48 -9.37
CA HIS A 230 11.57 5.99 -9.73
C HIS A 230 11.67 7.52 -9.55
N ARG A 231 10.54 8.20 -9.59
CA ARG A 231 10.37 9.64 -9.32
C ARG A 231 8.97 9.91 -8.77
N LEU A 232 8.80 11.06 -8.17
CA LEU A 232 7.52 11.61 -7.74
C LEU A 232 7.63 13.13 -7.86
N ASP A 233 6.80 13.74 -8.69
CA ASP A 233 6.93 15.15 -9.07
C ASP A 233 5.93 16.02 -8.29
N LEU A 234 4.72 15.51 -8.05
CA LEU A 234 3.69 16.22 -7.30
C LEU A 234 3.06 15.32 -6.23
N VAL A 235 2.85 15.87 -5.05
CA VAL A 235 2.17 15.20 -3.93
C VAL A 235 1.00 16.07 -3.48
N SER A 236 -0.20 15.49 -3.50
CA SER A 236 -1.44 16.19 -3.14
C SER A 236 -2.15 15.40 -2.03
N PRO A 237 -1.76 15.61 -0.75
CA PRO A 237 -2.43 14.99 0.39
C PRO A 237 -3.80 15.63 0.63
N ASP A 238 -4.70 14.87 1.26
CA ASP A 238 -5.95 15.42 1.78
C ASP A 238 -5.67 16.35 2.99
N GLU A 239 -6.65 17.15 3.38
CA GLU A 239 -6.57 18.06 4.51
C GLU A 239 -6.09 17.33 5.79
N GLY A 240 -5.16 17.94 6.53
CA GLY A 240 -4.59 17.38 7.76
C GLY A 240 -3.55 16.27 7.56
N GLN A 241 -3.19 15.90 6.32
CA GLN A 241 -2.19 14.86 6.02
C GLN A 241 -0.85 15.43 5.52
N PHE A 242 -0.74 16.74 5.37
CA PHE A 242 0.40 17.40 4.73
C PHE A 242 1.74 17.02 5.38
N GLU A 243 1.90 17.23 6.68
CA GLU A 243 3.17 16.98 7.38
C GLU A 243 3.60 15.50 7.32
N LEU A 244 2.60 14.59 7.42
CA LEU A 244 2.86 13.16 7.32
C LEU A 244 3.37 12.77 5.93
N TRP A 245 2.70 13.27 4.90
CA TRP A 245 3.04 12.96 3.52
C TRP A 245 4.34 13.65 3.09
N GLU A 246 4.58 14.88 3.53
CA GLU A 246 5.84 15.58 3.33
C GLU A 246 7.01 14.76 3.88
N LYS A 247 6.92 14.32 5.13
CA LYS A 247 7.92 13.46 5.76
C LYS A 247 8.15 12.16 5.00
N GLN A 248 7.06 11.48 4.61
CA GLN A 248 7.16 10.17 3.94
C GLN A 248 7.71 10.26 2.51
N THR A 249 7.56 11.39 1.85
CA THR A 249 8.02 11.60 0.47
C THR A 249 9.29 12.42 0.36
N SER A 250 9.90 12.81 1.49
CA SER A 250 11.06 13.73 1.56
C SER A 250 12.29 13.27 0.77
N PHE A 251 12.44 11.97 0.52
CA PHE A 251 13.55 11.43 -0.27
C PHE A 251 13.42 11.64 -1.78
N PHE A 252 12.25 12.03 -2.30
CA PHE A 252 12.10 12.45 -3.69
C PHE A 252 12.52 13.91 -3.83
N LYS A 253 13.67 14.15 -4.46
CA LYS A 253 14.17 15.50 -4.72
C LYS A 253 13.32 16.21 -5.78
N GLY A 254 13.09 17.51 -5.58
CA GLY A 254 12.37 18.35 -6.55
C GLY A 254 10.85 18.15 -6.63
N ARG A 255 10.27 17.32 -5.74
CA ARG A 255 8.81 17.17 -5.67
C ARG A 255 8.15 18.47 -5.23
N GLN A 256 7.01 18.74 -5.80
CA GLN A 256 6.11 19.78 -5.33
C GLN A 256 5.09 19.20 -4.35
N MET A 257 4.72 19.98 -3.34
CA MET A 257 3.64 19.65 -2.40
C MET A 257 2.49 20.61 -2.64
N ASP A 258 1.33 20.06 -2.94
CA ASP A 258 0.11 20.84 -3.15
C ASP A 258 -0.98 20.35 -2.20
N ILE A 259 -1.50 21.25 -1.37
CA ILE A 259 -2.62 20.98 -0.47
C ILE A 259 -3.90 21.23 -1.22
N ARG A 260 -4.75 20.21 -1.31
CA ARG A 260 -6.11 20.43 -1.78
C ARG A 260 -7.02 20.79 -0.63
N VAL A 261 -7.68 21.88 -0.79
CA VAL A 261 -8.90 22.21 -0.06
C VAL A 261 -10.04 21.51 -0.82
N GLU A 262 -10.72 20.56 -0.20
CA GLU A 262 -11.89 19.88 -0.78
C GLU A 262 -13.08 20.83 -0.90
#